data_9408dd85715b524b741dab316e2c0b89
#
_entry.id   9408dd85715b524b741dab316e2c0b89
#
_cell.length_a   1.000
_cell.length_b   1.000
_cell.length_c   1.000
_cell.angle_alpha   90.00
_cell.angle_beta   90.00
_cell.angle_gamma   90.00
#
_symmetry.space_group_name_H-M   'P 1'
#
loop_
_entity.id
_entity.type
_entity.pdbx_description
1 polymer ?
#
loop_
_entity_poly.entity_id
_entity_poly.type
_entity_poly.pdbx_seq_one_letter_code
_entity_poly.pdbx_strand_id
1 'polypeptide(L)' 'MQAIVILLYLINGDIVKLPVTLTENQSCDDKFMELVQPTEVGTIVLYKGVKVWAVSCHKGTGDLVK' A
#
# COMPACT_ATOMS: atom_id res chain seq x y z
N MET A 1 -15.38 1.62 -9.92
CA MET A 1 -14.03 2.02 -9.46
C MET A 1 -14.12 2.66 -8.09
N GLN A 2 -13.17 2.40 -7.23
CA GLN A 2 -13.17 2.93 -5.87
C GLN A 2 -11.88 3.69 -5.61
N ALA A 3 -12.00 4.93 -5.15
CA ALA A 3 -10.84 5.72 -4.75
C ALA A 3 -10.44 5.32 -3.33
N ILE A 4 -9.17 5.00 -3.14
CA ILE A 4 -8.63 4.64 -1.82
C ILE A 4 -7.29 5.32 -1.62
N VAL A 5 -6.83 5.33 -0.38
CA VAL A 5 -5.48 5.77 -0.02
C VAL A 5 -4.78 4.61 0.67
N ILE A 6 -3.61 4.27 0.17
CA ILE A 6 -2.75 3.26 0.80
C ILE A 6 -1.71 3.98 1.63
N LEU A 7 -1.60 3.60 2.90
CA LEU A 7 -0.58 4.13 3.79
C LEU A 7 0.52 3.08 3.96
N LEU A 8 1.74 3.48 3.64
CA LEU A 8 2.92 2.64 3.81
C LEU A 8 3.69 3.12 5.02
N TYR A 9 3.93 2.23 5.96
CA TYR A 9 4.69 2.53 7.17
C TYR A 9 6.11 2.01 6.97
N LEU A 10 7.06 2.93 6.85
CA LEU A 10 8.45 2.60 6.56
C LEU A 10 9.25 2.42 7.84
N ILE A 11 10.31 1.62 7.78
CA ILE A 11 11.12 1.33 8.96
C ILE A 11 11.90 2.55 9.45
N ASN A 12 12.05 3.58 8.60
CA ASN A 12 12.72 4.83 8.99
C ASN A 12 11.80 5.80 9.74
N GLY A 13 10.53 5.41 9.96
CA GLY A 13 9.54 6.23 10.64
C GLY A 13 8.66 7.06 9.72
N ASP A 14 8.91 7.04 8.43
CA ASP A 14 8.09 7.78 7.48
C ASP A 14 6.78 7.04 7.19
N ILE A 15 5.75 7.82 6.88
CA ILE A 15 4.47 7.30 6.42
C ILE A 15 4.20 7.89 5.04
N VAL A 16 3.99 7.02 4.06
CA VAL A 16 3.74 7.43 2.68
C VAL A 16 2.27 7.24 2.38
N LYS A 17 1.62 8.27 1.84
CA LYS A 17 0.22 8.21 1.42
C LYS A 17 0.17 8.09 -0.09
N LEU A 18 -0.45 7.02 -0.58
CA LEU A 18 -0.57 6.76 -2.01
C LEU A 18 -2.05 6.75 -2.39
N PRO A 19 -2.57 7.83 -2.99
CA PRO A 19 -3.93 7.82 -3.50
C PRO A 19 -3.99 6.98 -4.76
N VAL A 20 -4.88 6.00 -4.81
CA VAL A 20 -5.02 5.10 -5.94
C VAL A 20 -6.49 4.83 -6.21
N THR A 21 -6.78 4.28 -7.41
CA THR A 21 -8.12 3.88 -7.79
C THR A 21 -8.13 2.37 -8.03
N LEU A 22 -9.07 1.69 -7.40
CA LEU A 22 -9.25 0.25 -7.60
C LEU A 22 -10.34 -0.01 -8.63
N THR A 23 -10.12 -1.03 -9.48
CA THR A 23 -11.15 -1.56 -10.36
C THR A 23 -12.05 -2.50 -9.57
N GLU A 24 -13.16 -2.95 -10.19
CA GLU A 24 -14.14 -3.82 -9.53
C GLU A 24 -13.54 -5.13 -9.03
N ASN A 25 -12.57 -5.66 -9.76
CA ASN A 25 -11.96 -6.96 -9.46
C ASN A 25 -10.62 -6.84 -8.76
N GLN A 26 -10.23 -5.64 -8.34
CA GLN A 26 -8.93 -5.40 -7.75
C GLN A 26 -9.07 -5.16 -6.26
N SER A 27 -8.24 -5.83 -5.47
CA SER A 27 -8.18 -5.59 -4.03
C SER A 27 -7.08 -4.59 -3.71
N CYS A 28 -7.09 -4.08 -2.47
CA CYS A 28 -6.04 -3.20 -1.98
C CYS A 28 -4.68 -3.92 -2.00
N ASP A 29 -4.65 -5.20 -1.63
CA ASP A 29 -3.41 -5.97 -1.65
C ASP A 29 -2.83 -6.07 -3.05
N ASP A 30 -3.68 -6.31 -4.06
CA ASP A 30 -3.23 -6.36 -5.44
C ASP A 30 -2.61 -5.03 -5.86
N LYS A 31 -3.25 -3.93 -5.51
CA LYS A 31 -2.74 -2.60 -5.85
C LYS A 31 -1.45 -2.30 -5.12
N PHE A 32 -1.36 -2.69 -3.84
CA PHE A 32 -0.15 -2.52 -3.05
C PHE A 32 1.04 -3.23 -3.70
N MET A 33 0.83 -4.47 -4.15
CA MET A 33 1.91 -5.24 -4.78
C MET A 33 2.39 -4.64 -6.10
N GLU A 34 1.54 -3.86 -6.78
CA GLU A 34 1.96 -3.15 -7.98
C GLU A 34 2.85 -1.95 -7.66
N LEU A 35 2.68 -1.36 -6.47
CA LEU A 35 3.34 -0.11 -6.10
C LEU A 35 4.67 -0.32 -5.39
N VAL A 36 4.94 -1.52 -4.91
CA VAL A 36 6.15 -1.82 -4.15
C VAL A 36 6.97 -2.88 -4.86
N GLN A 37 8.24 -2.98 -4.49
CA GLN A 37 9.14 -3.99 -5.06
C GLN A 37 9.31 -5.12 -4.06
N PRO A 38 8.84 -6.34 -4.39
CA PRO A 38 9.10 -7.49 -3.55
C PRO A 38 10.59 -7.82 -3.57
N THR A 39 11.10 -8.30 -2.44
CA THR A 39 12.48 -8.79 -2.36
C THR A 39 12.51 -10.31 -2.54
N GLU A 40 13.70 -10.88 -2.61
CA GLU A 40 13.85 -12.34 -2.70
C GLU A 40 13.30 -13.04 -1.46
N VAL A 41 13.27 -12.34 -0.32
CA VAL A 41 12.57 -12.79 0.87
C VAL A 41 11.12 -12.35 0.73
N GLY A 42 10.21 -13.27 0.44
CA GLY A 42 8.84 -12.96 0.03
C GLY A 42 8.01 -12.15 1.02
N THR A 43 8.46 -11.97 2.27
CA THR A 43 7.75 -11.19 3.29
C THR A 43 8.27 -9.75 3.40
N ILE A 44 9.32 -9.40 2.65
CA ILE A 44 9.92 -8.07 2.71
C ILE A 44 9.65 -7.35 1.41
N VAL A 45 9.10 -6.14 1.49
CA VAL A 45 8.85 -5.30 0.33
C VAL A 45 9.53 -3.95 0.55
N LEU A 46 9.94 -3.32 -0.56
CA LEU A 46 10.62 -2.02 -0.54
C LEU A 46 9.78 -0.99 -1.28
N TYR A 47 9.80 0.23 -0.77
CA TYR A 47 9.26 1.39 -1.47
C TYR A 47 10.37 2.43 -1.59
N LYS A 48 10.79 2.71 -2.82
CA LYS A 48 11.91 3.62 -3.13
C LYS A 48 13.16 3.25 -2.33
N GLY A 49 13.41 1.95 -2.19
CA GLY A 49 14.60 1.45 -1.50
C GLY A 49 14.49 1.39 0.01
N VAL A 50 13.34 1.78 0.60
CA VAL A 50 13.14 1.72 2.04
C VAL A 50 12.17 0.59 2.37
N LYS A 51 12.52 -0.22 3.37
CA LYS A 51 11.69 -1.36 3.77
C LYS A 51 10.36 -0.89 4.35
N VAL A 52 9.27 -1.52 3.90
CA VAL A 52 7.92 -1.29 4.42
C VAL A 52 7.63 -2.36 5.47
N TRP A 53 7.30 -1.95 6.69
CA TRP A 53 7.02 -2.91 7.76
C TRP A 53 5.51 -3.11 8.02
N ALA A 54 4.69 -2.18 7.56
CA ALA A 54 3.24 -2.29 7.69
C ALA A 54 2.56 -1.49 6.59
N VAL A 55 1.32 -1.83 6.30
CA VAL A 55 0.52 -1.13 5.30
C VAL A 55 -0.92 -1.10 5.78
N SER A 56 -1.63 -0.02 5.47
CA SER A 56 -3.07 0.05 5.70
C SER A 56 -3.73 0.71 4.50
N CYS A 57 -5.00 0.34 4.28
CA CYS A 57 -5.78 0.87 3.18
C CYS A 57 -6.98 1.62 3.74
N HIS A 58 -7.24 2.81 3.20
CA HIS A 58 -8.35 3.64 3.64
C HIS A 58 -9.17 4.03 2.42
N LYS A 59 -10.49 4.15 2.60
CA LYS A 59 -11.35 4.70 1.54
C LYS A 59 -10.99 6.16 1.32
N GLY A 60 -11.34 6.68 0.15
CA GLY A 60 -11.13 8.09 -0.14
C GLY A 60 -11.80 9.03 0.86
N THR A 61 -12.77 8.53 1.62
CA THR A 61 -13.43 9.26 2.71
C THR A 61 -12.65 9.21 4.04
N GLY A 62 -11.57 8.44 4.09
CA GLY A 62 -10.78 8.26 5.31
C GLY A 62 -11.11 7.00 6.11
N ASP A 63 -12.16 6.27 5.74
CA ASP A 63 -12.56 5.05 6.43
C ASP A 63 -11.64 3.89 6.07
N LEU A 64 -11.36 3.03 7.06
CA LEU A 64 -10.52 1.85 6.83
C LEU A 64 -11.22 0.87 5.90
N VAL A 65 -10.49 0.39 4.90
CA VAL A 65 -10.97 -0.63 3.97
C VAL A 65 -10.66 -2.00 4.55
N LYS A 66 -11.67 -2.86 4.60
CA LYS A 66 -11.50 -4.24 5.05
C LYS A 66 -11.47 -5.19 3.88
#